data_051bee6564339d292eb4833705bc4564
#
_entry.id   051bee6564339d292eb4833705bc4564
#
_cell.length_a   1.000
_cell.length_b   1.000
_cell.length_c   1.000
_cell.angle_alpha   90.00
_cell.angle_beta   90.00
_cell.angle_gamma   90.00
#
_symmetry.space_group_name_H-M   'P 1'
#
loop_
_entity.id
_entity.type
_entity.pdbx_description
1 polymer ?
#
loop_
_entity_poly.entity_id
_entity_poly.type
_entity_poly.pdbx_seq_one_letter_code
_entity_poly.pdbx_strand_id
1 'polypeptide(L)'
;MDSEDQKKQNANQLNIELNEEVAQGIYSNLAIITHSTSEFVIDFVRVMPGIPKAGVKSRIILTPEHAKRLMLALQDNVKKFEQQNGAIKMNMGNDPHLPPINFGGGNIPLA
;
A
#
# COMPACT_ATOMS: atom_id res chain seq x y z
N MET A 1 27.09 26.75 15.72
CA MET A 1 26.80 25.36 15.81
C MET A 1 27.89 24.54 15.17
N ASP A 2 28.34 23.62 15.90
CA ASP A 2 29.51 22.86 15.61
C ASP A 2 29.18 21.78 14.56
N SER A 3 30.11 21.56 13.65
CA SER A 3 29.88 20.56 12.59
C SER A 3 29.86 19.14 13.14
N GLU A 4 30.44 18.89 14.30
CA GLU A 4 30.40 17.59 14.94
C GLU A 4 28.99 17.27 15.47
N ASP A 5 28.33 18.27 16.04
CA ASP A 5 26.94 18.11 16.50
C ASP A 5 26.00 17.85 15.34
N GLN A 6 26.23 18.51 14.20
CA GLN A 6 25.43 18.26 12.99
C GLN A 6 25.66 16.84 12.46
N LYS A 7 26.89 16.36 12.48
CA LYS A 7 27.19 14.99 12.04
C LYS A 7 26.55 13.96 12.96
N LYS A 8 26.55 14.18 14.27
CA LYS A 8 25.88 13.29 15.21
C LYS A 8 24.38 13.28 15.00
N GLN A 9 23.78 14.45 14.78
CA GLN A 9 22.35 14.52 14.48
C GLN A 9 22.02 13.79 13.19
N ASN A 10 22.84 13.96 12.15
CA ASN A 10 22.63 13.29 10.86
C ASN A 10 22.81 11.79 10.97
N ALA A 11 23.68 11.30 11.83
CA ALA A 11 23.87 9.88 12.05
C ALA A 11 22.65 9.23 12.72
N ASN A 12 21.89 10.00 13.50
CA ASN A 12 20.68 9.54 14.19
C ASN A 12 19.39 9.88 13.46
N GLN A 13 19.47 10.67 12.40
CA GLN A 13 18.32 11.03 11.58
C GLN A 13 18.21 10.12 10.37
N LEU A 14 16.99 9.70 10.11
CA LEU A 14 16.71 8.95 8.91
C LEU A 14 16.52 9.93 7.75
N ASN A 15 17.37 9.82 6.75
CA ASN A 15 17.25 10.61 5.52
C ASN A 15 16.48 9.81 4.48
N ILE A 16 15.35 10.35 4.07
CA ILE A 16 14.48 9.67 3.10
C ILE A 16 14.62 10.37 1.76
N GLU A 17 14.98 9.61 0.74
CA GLU A 17 15.12 10.10 -0.62
C GLU A 17 13.98 9.59 -1.48
N LEU A 18 13.53 10.46 -2.39
CA LEU A 18 12.52 10.12 -3.37
C LEU A 18 13.09 10.40 -4.76
N ASN A 19 13.47 9.33 -5.48
CA ASN A 19 14.00 9.53 -6.82
C ASN A 19 12.86 9.82 -7.81
N GLU A 20 13.24 10.32 -8.99
CA GLU A 20 12.28 10.80 -9.99
C GLU A 20 11.37 9.69 -10.52
N GLU A 21 11.89 8.49 -10.69
CA GLU A 21 11.10 7.36 -11.19
C GLU A 21 10.04 6.95 -10.20
N VAL A 22 10.42 6.83 -8.93
CA VAL A 22 9.48 6.44 -7.87
C VAL A 22 8.49 7.56 -7.59
N ALA A 23 8.91 8.81 -7.74
CA ALA A 23 8.05 9.98 -7.50
C ALA A 23 6.86 10.05 -8.45
N GLN A 24 6.94 9.43 -9.62
CA GLN A 24 5.81 9.36 -10.54
C GLN A 24 4.64 8.56 -9.99
N GLY A 25 4.93 7.64 -9.08
CA GLY A 25 3.92 6.82 -8.46
C GLY A 25 3.40 5.70 -9.34
N ILE A 26 2.64 4.84 -8.73
CA ILE A 26 1.98 3.72 -9.42
C ILE A 26 0.51 3.75 -9.05
N TYR A 27 -0.35 3.84 -10.04
CA TYR A 27 -1.79 3.80 -9.81
C TYR A 27 -2.22 2.38 -9.49
N SER A 28 -3.01 2.24 -8.43
CA SER A 28 -3.59 0.96 -8.04
C SER A 28 -5.02 1.18 -7.56
N ASN A 29 -5.91 0.31 -7.95
CA ASN A 29 -7.31 0.34 -7.50
C ASN A 29 -7.74 -0.96 -6.82
N LEU A 30 -6.80 -1.86 -6.57
CA LEU A 30 -7.05 -3.09 -5.84
C LEU A 30 -5.78 -3.47 -5.08
N ALA A 31 -5.93 -3.91 -3.86
CA ALA A 31 -4.83 -4.46 -3.09
C ALA A 31 -5.21 -5.84 -2.59
N ILE A 32 -4.32 -6.79 -2.80
CA ILE A 32 -4.48 -8.16 -2.31
C ILE A 32 -3.47 -8.36 -1.21
N ILE A 33 -3.95 -8.76 -0.04
CA ILE A 33 -3.10 -8.86 1.14
C ILE A 33 -3.09 -10.31 1.60
N THR A 34 -1.90 -10.86 1.73
CA THR A 34 -1.67 -12.18 2.31
C THR A 34 -0.64 -12.06 3.41
N HIS A 35 -0.58 -13.07 4.27
CA HIS A 35 0.39 -13.04 5.36
C HIS A 35 0.85 -14.44 5.75
N SER A 36 2.03 -14.49 6.32
CA SER A 36 2.55 -15.64 7.05
C SER A 36 2.79 -15.24 8.50
N THR A 37 3.44 -16.09 9.26
CA THR A 37 3.80 -15.75 10.64
C THR A 37 4.90 -14.69 10.73
N SER A 38 5.62 -14.46 9.64
CA SER A 38 6.78 -13.55 9.64
C SER A 38 6.62 -12.32 8.73
N GLU A 39 5.68 -12.36 7.77
CA GLU A 39 5.59 -11.30 6.78
C GLU A 39 4.15 -11.05 6.34
N PHE A 40 3.89 -9.81 5.96
CA PHE A 40 2.70 -9.43 5.19
C PHE A 40 3.13 -9.08 3.78
N VAL A 41 2.35 -9.51 2.81
CA VAL A 41 2.58 -9.22 1.39
C VAL A 41 1.37 -8.45 0.86
N ILE A 42 1.64 -7.26 0.33
CA ILE A 42 0.60 -6.44 -0.29
C ILE A 42 0.90 -6.35 -1.78
N ASP A 43 -0.01 -6.89 -2.59
CA ASP A 43 0.07 -6.80 -4.04
C ASP A 43 -0.87 -5.72 -4.54
N PHE A 44 -0.30 -4.66 -5.08
CA PHE A 44 -1.08 -3.57 -5.65
C PHE A 44 -1.37 -3.85 -7.10
N VAL A 45 -2.64 -3.83 -7.46
CA VAL A 45 -3.12 -4.26 -8.76
C VAL A 45 -3.86 -3.10 -9.41
N ARG A 46 -3.68 -2.97 -10.72
CA ARG A 46 -4.46 -2.07 -11.55
C ARG A 46 -5.45 -2.89 -12.36
N VAL A 47 -6.73 -2.70 -12.05
CA VAL A 47 -7.81 -3.33 -12.79
C VAL A 47 -8.37 -2.32 -13.77
N MET A 48 -8.44 -2.70 -15.05
CA MET A 48 -8.98 -1.85 -16.11
C MET A 48 -10.20 -2.53 -16.74
N PRO A 49 -11.27 -1.77 -17.00
CA PRO A 49 -12.46 -2.33 -17.67
C PRO A 49 -12.10 -2.91 -19.03
N GLY A 50 -12.68 -4.06 -19.36
CA GLY A 50 -12.48 -4.72 -20.64
C GLY A 50 -11.17 -5.49 -20.79
N ILE A 51 -10.30 -5.47 -19.78
CA ILE A 51 -9.07 -6.24 -19.79
C ILE A 51 -9.23 -7.44 -18.86
N PRO A 52 -9.19 -8.68 -19.40
CA PRO A 52 -9.50 -9.87 -18.61
C PRO A 52 -8.42 -10.24 -17.60
N LYS A 53 -7.21 -9.73 -17.77
CA LYS A 53 -6.10 -10.00 -16.85
C LYS A 53 -5.59 -8.70 -16.25
N ALA A 54 -5.63 -8.61 -14.94
CA ALA A 54 -5.04 -7.49 -14.20
C ALA A 54 -3.66 -7.91 -13.71
N GLY A 55 -2.68 -7.05 -13.93
CA GLY A 55 -1.32 -7.33 -13.48
C GLY A 55 -1.06 -6.73 -12.11
N VAL A 56 -0.24 -7.42 -11.34
CA VAL A 56 0.32 -6.85 -10.12
C VAL A 56 1.36 -5.82 -10.53
N LYS A 57 1.14 -4.58 -10.10
CA LYS A 57 2.04 -3.48 -10.44
C LYS A 57 3.17 -3.31 -9.43
N SER A 58 2.91 -3.67 -8.19
CA SER A 58 3.92 -3.58 -7.15
C SER A 58 3.58 -4.57 -6.05
N ARG A 59 4.62 -5.25 -5.56
CA ARG A 59 4.49 -6.14 -4.40
C ARG A 59 5.34 -5.57 -3.28
N ILE A 60 4.73 -5.33 -2.14
CA ILE A 60 5.41 -4.80 -0.97
C ILE A 60 5.35 -5.84 0.13
N ILE A 61 6.49 -6.13 0.70
CA ILE A 61 6.63 -7.10 1.79
C ILE A 61 6.94 -6.32 3.06
N LEU A 62 6.14 -6.57 4.10
CA LEU A 62 6.24 -5.85 5.36
C LEU A 62 6.43 -6.82 6.52
N THR A 63 7.15 -6.37 7.54
CA THR A 63 7.12 -7.06 8.83
C THR A 63 5.73 -6.90 9.45
N PRO A 64 5.30 -7.83 10.31
CA PRO A 64 4.00 -7.69 10.98
C PRO A 64 3.86 -6.39 11.76
N GLU A 65 4.91 -5.96 12.43
CA GLU A 65 4.89 -4.70 13.17
C GLU A 65 4.67 -3.50 12.24
N HIS A 66 5.38 -3.47 11.11
CA HIS A 66 5.22 -2.37 10.15
C HIS A 66 3.84 -2.41 9.48
N ALA A 67 3.33 -3.60 9.19
CA ALA A 67 1.98 -3.73 8.64
C ALA A 67 0.93 -3.12 9.57
N LYS A 68 1.08 -3.35 10.87
CA LYS A 68 0.18 -2.77 11.85
C LYS A 68 0.31 -1.24 11.92
N ARG A 69 1.53 -0.73 11.88
CA ARG A 69 1.76 0.72 11.85
C ARG A 69 1.16 1.35 10.59
N LEU A 70 1.33 0.70 9.45
CA LEU A 70 0.75 1.19 8.19
C LEU A 70 -0.78 1.24 8.27
N MET A 71 -1.39 0.20 8.81
CA MET A 71 -2.84 0.17 9.00
C MET A 71 -3.32 1.35 9.83
N LEU A 72 -2.66 1.59 10.96
CA LEU A 72 -3.06 2.68 11.86
C LEU A 72 -2.83 4.05 11.21
N ALA A 73 -1.73 4.21 10.50
CA ALA A 73 -1.44 5.47 9.81
C ALA A 73 -2.43 5.73 8.68
N LEU A 74 -2.77 4.69 7.92
CA LEU A 74 -3.75 4.81 6.84
C LEU A 74 -5.14 5.13 7.40
N GLN A 75 -5.52 4.47 8.48
CA GLN A 75 -6.81 4.73 9.15
C GLN A 75 -6.91 6.19 9.59
N ASP A 76 -5.83 6.73 10.17
CA ASP A 76 -5.80 8.12 10.61
C ASP A 76 -5.92 9.08 9.42
N ASN A 77 -5.23 8.80 8.33
CA ASN A 77 -5.30 9.63 7.13
C ASN A 77 -6.66 9.59 6.46
N VAL A 78 -7.29 8.42 6.40
CA VAL A 78 -8.65 8.29 5.87
C VAL A 78 -9.62 9.11 6.72
N LYS A 79 -9.47 9.04 8.03
CA LYS A 79 -10.30 9.82 8.95
C LYS A 79 -10.16 11.33 8.71
N LYS A 80 -8.94 11.80 8.57
CA LYS A 80 -8.68 13.21 8.27
C LYS A 80 -9.27 13.64 6.93
N PHE A 81 -9.15 12.80 5.93
CA PHE A 81 -9.75 13.06 4.61
C PHE A 81 -11.26 13.20 4.73
N GLU A 82 -11.90 12.27 5.44
CA GLU A 82 -13.36 12.29 5.58
C GLU A 82 -13.86 13.48 6.39
N GLN A 83 -13.07 13.96 7.34
CA GLN A 83 -13.42 15.18 8.09
C GLN A 83 -13.43 16.42 7.20
N GLN A 84 -12.56 16.47 6.20
CA GLN A 84 -12.43 17.62 5.31
C GLN A 84 -13.33 17.52 4.07
N ASN A 85 -13.57 16.31 3.58
CA ASN A 85 -14.18 16.08 2.29
C ASN A 85 -15.47 15.26 2.34
N GLY A 86 -15.88 14.85 3.53
CA GLY A 86 -17.04 13.99 3.70
C GLY A 86 -16.70 12.52 3.59
N ALA A 87 -17.63 11.67 3.94
CA ALA A 87 -17.42 10.23 3.99
C ALA A 87 -17.12 9.67 2.60
N ILE A 88 -16.14 8.78 2.55
CA ILE A 88 -15.82 8.06 1.32
C ILE A 88 -16.93 7.06 1.04
N LYS A 89 -17.53 7.17 -0.15
CA LYS A 89 -18.57 6.24 -0.57
C LYS A 89 -17.95 4.95 -1.05
N MET A 90 -18.46 3.84 -0.54
CA MET A 90 -17.96 2.52 -0.88
C MET A 90 -19.08 1.66 -1.46
N ASN A 91 -18.81 1.10 -2.64
CA ASN A 91 -19.73 0.15 -3.27
C ASN A 91 -19.22 -1.27 -2.99
N MET A 92 -19.43 -1.72 -1.78
CA MET A 92 -18.96 -3.04 -1.36
C MET A 92 -19.71 -4.14 -2.11
N GLY A 93 -18.95 -4.91 -2.91
CA GLY A 93 -19.48 -6.10 -3.56
C GLY A 93 -20.21 -5.89 -4.88
N ASN A 94 -20.52 -4.66 -5.27
CA ASN A 94 -21.27 -4.36 -6.49
C ASN A 94 -20.59 -3.36 -7.41
N ASP A 95 -19.27 -3.28 -7.35
CA ASP A 95 -18.53 -2.39 -8.26
C ASP A 95 -18.51 -3.02 -9.65
N PRO A 96 -19.16 -2.39 -10.67
CA PRO A 96 -19.17 -2.95 -12.02
C PRO A 96 -17.79 -2.95 -12.68
N HIS A 97 -16.84 -2.22 -12.13
CA HIS A 97 -15.48 -2.15 -12.65
C HIS A 97 -14.55 -3.21 -12.05
N LEU A 98 -15.00 -3.93 -11.04
CA LEU A 98 -14.23 -4.99 -10.39
C LEU A 98 -14.87 -6.34 -10.67
N PRO A 99 -14.37 -7.10 -11.66
CA PRO A 99 -14.85 -8.44 -11.89
C PRO A 99 -14.46 -9.39 -10.76
N PRO A 100 -15.07 -10.56 -10.65
CA PRO A 100 -14.66 -11.56 -9.69
C PRO A 100 -13.15 -11.82 -9.79
N ILE A 101 -12.49 -11.92 -8.65
CA ILE A 101 -11.04 -12.09 -8.60
C ILE A 101 -10.71 -13.57 -8.73
N ASN A 102 -9.87 -13.89 -9.72
CA ASN A 102 -9.34 -15.23 -9.92
C ASN A 102 -7.82 -15.17 -9.87
N PHE A 103 -7.23 -15.92 -8.95
CA PHE A 103 -5.79 -15.94 -8.74
C PHE A 103 -5.11 -17.08 -9.49
N GLY A 104 -5.40 -17.20 -10.80
CA GLY A 104 -4.68 -18.14 -11.66
C GLY A 104 -4.91 -19.61 -11.36
N GLY A 105 -6.01 -19.96 -10.70
CA GLY A 105 -6.35 -21.35 -10.38
C GLY A 105 -5.56 -21.96 -9.24
N GLY A 106 -4.72 -21.18 -8.59
CA GLY A 106 -3.97 -21.64 -7.42
C GLY A 106 -4.62 -21.20 -6.13
N ASN A 107 -4.34 -21.91 -5.07
CA ASN A 107 -4.69 -21.46 -3.73
C ASN A 107 -3.79 -20.30 -3.34
N ILE A 108 -4.41 -19.24 -2.83
CA ILE A 108 -3.62 -18.18 -2.24
C ILE A 108 -3.04 -18.72 -0.94
N PRO A 109 -1.72 -18.64 -0.74
CA PRO A 109 -1.17 -19.04 0.54
C PRO A 109 -1.62 -18.08 1.61
N LEU A 110 -2.62 -18.48 2.33
CA LEU A 110 -3.02 -17.81 3.56
C LEU A 110 -2.22 -18.44 4.67
N ALA A 111 -1.49 -17.65 5.35
CA ALA A 111 -0.70 -18.17 6.46
C ALA A 111 -1.52 -18.30 7.69
#